data_9ffda5a79857c6292d51d3a0ac950d01
#
_entry.id   9ffda5a79857c6292d51d3a0ac950d01
#
_cell.length_a   1.000
_cell.length_b   1.000
_cell.length_c   1.000
_cell.angle_alpha   90.00
_cell.angle_beta   90.00
_cell.angle_gamma   90.00
#
_symmetry.space_group_name_H-M   'P 1'
#
loop_
_entity.id
_entity.type
_entity.pdbx_description
1 polymer ?
#
loop_
_entity_poly.entity_id
_entity_poly.type
_entity_poly.pdbx_seq_one_letter_code
_entity_poly.pdbx_strand_id
1 'polypeptide(L)'
;YKRQVTGGTVFVSRYIAEYYVTKGYDVYVLNRNTKEQSKGVTLIEADRHNLGETLREYRFDTVIDTAYTGDDVELLLNALGDYENYILISSSAVYPEYAPQPFKEYAHLSINKYWGKYGTDKIDAETVLLKRNPNAYILRPPYLYGPMNNVYREAFVFDCALADRKFYLPKAGDMKLQFFHVHDLCRFIDVLLKVKPSQRIFNVGNKEGVSIRKWVELCYAVVGKQATFVEIHQDIEQRNYFSFYEYEYCLDVSLQYELMGDVKSLEQGLEEAYAWYIHNKDKVNRKPLIEYIDNTLC
;
A
#
# COMPACT_ATOMS: atom_id res chain seq x y z
N TYR A 1 24.99 6.03 -0.94
CA TYR A 1 24.10 5.03 -1.58
C TYR A 1 22.94 5.75 -2.25
N LYS A 2 22.68 5.42 -3.53
CA LYS A 2 21.65 6.05 -4.36
C LYS A 2 20.42 5.19 -4.47
N ARG A 3 19.26 5.72 -4.07
CA ARG A 3 17.94 5.07 -4.18
C ARG A 3 17.13 5.77 -5.24
N GLN A 4 16.63 5.02 -6.21
CA GLN A 4 15.63 5.52 -7.15
C GLN A 4 14.25 5.03 -6.72
N VAL A 5 13.27 5.94 -6.64
CA VAL A 5 11.87 5.62 -6.32
C VAL A 5 11.00 6.15 -7.44
N THR A 6 10.22 5.26 -8.07
CA THR A 6 9.23 5.70 -9.07
C THR A 6 8.04 6.36 -8.39
N GLY A 7 7.60 7.52 -8.90
CA GLY A 7 6.58 8.36 -8.28
C GLY A 7 7.16 9.32 -7.25
N GLY A 8 7.16 8.97 -5.97
CA GLY A 8 7.74 9.78 -4.89
C GLY A 8 6.87 10.95 -4.42
N THR A 9 5.63 11.08 -4.89
CA THR A 9 4.76 12.23 -4.57
C THR A 9 3.47 11.87 -3.85
N VAL A 10 3.10 10.59 -3.81
CA VAL A 10 1.84 10.13 -3.20
C VAL A 10 2.08 8.88 -2.37
N PHE A 11 1.51 8.83 -1.18
CA PHE A 11 1.46 7.74 -0.22
C PHE A 11 2.73 6.86 -0.21
N VAL A 12 2.62 5.61 -0.67
CA VAL A 12 3.69 4.59 -0.53
C VAL A 12 5.01 5.08 -1.12
N SER A 13 5.00 5.58 -2.35
CA SER A 13 6.23 6.05 -3.01
C SER A 13 6.80 7.30 -2.35
N ARG A 14 5.94 8.22 -1.87
CA ARG A 14 6.37 9.40 -1.11
C ARG A 14 6.98 9.00 0.23
N TYR A 15 6.30 8.12 0.97
CA TYR A 15 6.79 7.66 2.26
C TYR A 15 8.15 6.96 2.14
N ILE A 16 8.31 6.07 1.15
CA ILE A 16 9.58 5.41 0.87
C ILE A 16 10.68 6.44 0.58
N ALA A 17 10.40 7.44 -0.26
CA ALA A 17 11.37 8.48 -0.58
C ALA A 17 11.82 9.26 0.67
N GLU A 18 10.86 9.74 1.48
CA GLU A 18 11.14 10.48 2.71
C GLU A 18 11.86 9.60 3.75
N TYR A 19 11.50 8.32 3.87
CA TYR A 19 12.17 7.37 4.76
C TYR A 19 13.67 7.24 4.43
N TYR A 20 14.02 7.10 3.15
CA TYR A 20 15.43 7.00 2.77
C TYR A 20 16.18 8.34 2.85
N VAL A 21 15.52 9.47 2.60
CA VAL A 21 16.10 10.79 2.86
C VAL A 21 16.46 10.95 4.34
N THR A 22 15.56 10.58 5.26
CA THR A 22 15.85 10.68 6.71
C THR A 22 16.98 9.77 7.18
N LYS A 23 17.27 8.71 6.43
CA LYS A 23 18.41 7.81 6.66
C LYS A 23 19.72 8.28 6.00
N GLY A 24 19.72 9.43 5.34
CA GLY A 24 20.91 10.00 4.71
C GLY A 24 21.29 9.39 3.36
N TYR A 25 20.33 8.75 2.67
CA TYR A 25 20.55 8.28 1.30
C TYR A 25 20.34 9.39 0.28
N ASP A 26 21.04 9.31 -0.86
CA ASP A 26 20.77 10.12 -2.04
C ASP A 26 19.53 9.56 -2.75
N VAL A 27 18.40 10.21 -2.59
CA VAL A 27 17.11 9.71 -3.11
C VAL A 27 16.74 10.46 -4.38
N TYR A 28 16.55 9.71 -5.44
CA TYR A 28 16.07 10.19 -6.73
C TYR A 28 14.61 9.76 -6.92
N VAL A 29 13.74 10.69 -7.29
CA VAL A 29 12.35 10.41 -7.61
C VAL A 29 12.09 10.65 -9.08
N LEU A 30 11.42 9.70 -9.74
CA LEU A 30 11.07 9.78 -11.15
C LEU A 30 9.58 10.05 -11.31
N ASN A 31 9.21 11.25 -11.74
CA ASN A 31 7.82 11.63 -12.00
C ASN A 31 7.71 12.85 -12.91
N ARG A 32 6.49 13.19 -13.33
CA ARG A 32 6.17 14.30 -14.26
C ARG A 32 6.11 15.68 -13.59
N ASN A 33 6.58 15.83 -12.37
CA ASN A 33 6.58 17.08 -11.61
C ASN A 33 5.21 17.79 -11.50
N THR A 34 4.13 17.02 -11.47
CA THR A 34 2.76 17.57 -11.37
C THR A 34 2.30 17.79 -9.94
N LYS A 35 3.11 17.41 -8.96
CA LYS A 35 2.85 17.58 -7.52
C LYS A 35 4.12 18.02 -6.82
N GLU A 36 3.94 18.64 -5.64
CA GLU A 36 5.05 19.04 -4.79
C GLU A 36 5.95 17.85 -4.43
N GLN A 37 7.25 18.05 -4.61
CA GLN A 37 8.26 17.04 -4.27
C GLN A 37 8.55 17.05 -2.76
N SER A 38 8.94 15.90 -2.24
CA SER A 38 9.43 15.81 -0.86
C SER A 38 10.76 16.56 -0.70
N LYS A 39 10.98 17.12 0.48
CA LYS A 39 12.24 17.80 0.79
C LYS A 39 13.39 16.80 0.82
N GLY A 40 14.50 17.14 0.19
CA GLY A 40 15.72 16.32 0.21
C GLY A 40 15.80 15.25 -0.88
N VAL A 41 14.82 15.15 -1.78
CA VAL A 41 14.90 14.29 -2.96
C VAL A 41 15.48 15.04 -4.16
N THR A 42 16.10 14.32 -5.07
CA THR A 42 16.50 14.81 -6.40
C THR A 42 15.43 14.36 -7.40
N LEU A 43 14.78 15.32 -8.05
CA LEU A 43 13.79 15.02 -9.07
C LEU A 43 14.48 14.66 -10.41
N ILE A 44 14.07 13.54 -10.99
CA ILE A 44 14.26 13.24 -12.40
C ILE A 44 12.89 13.45 -13.05
N GLU A 45 12.73 14.63 -13.68
CA GLU A 45 11.46 14.98 -14.32
C GLU A 45 11.35 14.26 -15.67
N ALA A 46 10.46 13.28 -15.73
CA ALA A 46 10.18 12.53 -16.94
C ALA A 46 8.82 11.85 -16.88
N ASP A 47 8.24 11.59 -18.05
CA ASP A 47 7.10 10.69 -18.19
C ASP A 47 7.63 9.25 -18.32
N ARG A 48 7.14 8.33 -17.49
CA ARG A 48 7.50 6.91 -17.53
C ARG A 48 7.30 6.31 -18.94
N HIS A 49 6.30 6.76 -19.67
CA HIS A 49 6.00 6.28 -21.04
C HIS A 49 6.86 6.92 -22.12
N ASN A 50 7.76 7.84 -21.77
CA ASN A 50 8.68 8.50 -22.69
C ASN A 50 10.03 8.78 -22.02
N LEU A 51 10.68 7.75 -21.48
CA LEU A 51 11.96 7.89 -20.77
C LEU A 51 13.16 8.04 -21.69
N GLY A 52 13.16 7.39 -22.87
CA GLY A 52 14.33 7.39 -23.76
C GLY A 52 15.60 6.99 -23.02
N GLU A 53 16.62 7.82 -23.12
CA GLU A 53 17.94 7.63 -22.48
C GLU A 53 18.09 8.36 -21.13
N THR A 54 16.99 8.90 -20.58
CA THR A 54 17.02 9.78 -19.37
C THR A 54 17.71 9.15 -18.18
N LEU A 55 17.65 7.84 -18.01
CA LEU A 55 18.24 7.13 -16.86
C LEU A 55 19.55 6.43 -17.16
N ARG A 56 20.06 6.47 -18.40
CA ARG A 56 21.22 5.69 -18.87
C ARG A 56 22.52 5.96 -18.10
N GLU A 57 22.75 7.21 -17.74
CA GLU A 57 23.98 7.63 -17.05
C GLU A 57 23.91 7.47 -15.53
N TYR A 58 22.72 7.19 -15.01
CA TYR A 58 22.56 6.97 -13.58
C TYR A 58 22.99 5.57 -13.16
N ARG A 59 23.61 5.51 -11.99
CA ARG A 59 23.90 4.25 -11.30
C ARG A 59 23.17 4.26 -9.97
N PHE A 60 22.30 3.28 -9.77
CA PHE A 60 21.53 3.16 -8.53
C PHE A 60 21.92 1.90 -7.76
N ASP A 61 22.09 2.00 -6.43
CA ASP A 61 22.22 0.82 -5.58
C ASP A 61 20.89 0.07 -5.49
N THR A 62 19.78 0.79 -5.56
CA THR A 62 18.45 0.17 -5.53
C THR A 62 17.44 0.99 -6.31
N VAL A 63 16.65 0.31 -7.11
CA VAL A 63 15.43 0.81 -7.75
C VAL A 63 14.23 0.26 -6.98
N ILE A 64 13.35 1.13 -6.52
CA ILE A 64 12.09 0.78 -5.84
C ILE A 64 10.96 1.24 -6.74
N ASP A 65 10.26 0.30 -7.34
CA ASP A 65 9.26 0.56 -8.35
C ASP A 65 7.84 0.31 -7.82
N THR A 66 6.96 1.28 -8.05
CA THR A 66 5.53 1.20 -7.75
C THR A 66 4.70 1.02 -9.02
N ALA A 67 5.26 0.42 -10.06
CA ALA A 67 4.60 0.17 -11.35
C ALA A 67 3.24 -0.51 -11.20
N TYR A 68 2.33 -0.17 -12.11
CA TYR A 68 1.01 -0.80 -12.17
C TYR A 68 0.97 -1.92 -13.20
N THR A 69 1.60 -1.76 -14.35
CA THR A 69 1.48 -2.64 -15.53
C THR A 69 2.82 -3.25 -15.92
N GLY A 70 2.77 -4.30 -16.73
CA GLY A 70 3.96 -4.88 -17.37
C GLY A 70 4.69 -3.86 -18.24
N ASP A 71 3.95 -3.04 -18.99
CA ASP A 71 4.53 -1.97 -19.81
C ASP A 71 5.30 -0.95 -18.97
N ASP A 72 4.77 -0.57 -17.79
CA ASP A 72 5.48 0.31 -16.87
C ASP A 72 6.84 -0.24 -16.47
N VAL A 73 6.91 -1.53 -16.17
CA VAL A 73 8.15 -2.22 -15.79
C VAL A 73 9.11 -2.31 -16.98
N GLU A 74 8.60 -2.71 -18.14
CA GLU A 74 9.40 -2.85 -19.38
C GLU A 74 10.07 -1.52 -19.77
N LEU A 75 9.29 -0.43 -19.78
CA LEU A 75 9.77 0.89 -20.14
C LEU A 75 10.84 1.40 -19.16
N LEU A 76 10.64 1.18 -17.85
CA LEU A 76 11.64 1.55 -16.87
C LEU A 76 12.93 0.74 -17.03
N LEU A 77 12.84 -0.58 -17.16
CA LEU A 77 14.01 -1.46 -17.35
C LEU A 77 14.80 -1.12 -18.61
N ASN A 78 14.13 -0.73 -19.69
CA ASN A 78 14.78 -0.33 -20.93
C ASN A 78 15.53 0.99 -20.81
N ALA A 79 15.06 1.92 -19.96
CA ALA A 79 15.66 3.23 -19.76
C ALA A 79 16.80 3.23 -18.71
N LEU A 80 16.75 2.29 -17.75
CA LEU A 80 17.74 2.23 -16.67
C LEU A 80 19.15 1.97 -17.18
N GLY A 81 20.13 2.66 -16.57
CA GLY A 81 21.53 2.29 -16.59
C GLY A 81 21.83 1.16 -15.61
N ASP A 82 22.98 1.22 -14.95
CA ASP A 82 23.39 0.21 -13.97
C ASP A 82 22.58 0.31 -12.66
N TYR A 83 22.14 -0.81 -12.14
CA TYR A 83 21.57 -0.91 -10.79
C TYR A 83 21.92 -2.26 -10.15
N GLU A 84 21.99 -2.29 -8.81
CA GLU A 84 22.30 -3.54 -8.10
C GLU A 84 21.06 -4.31 -7.70
N ASN A 85 20.04 -3.63 -7.18
CA ASN A 85 18.83 -4.25 -6.65
C ASN A 85 17.58 -3.62 -7.28
N TYR A 86 16.58 -4.43 -7.54
CA TYR A 86 15.26 -3.98 -7.99
C TYR A 86 14.19 -4.54 -7.09
N ILE A 87 13.29 -3.69 -6.61
CA ILE A 87 12.18 -4.06 -5.74
C ILE A 87 10.89 -3.54 -6.34
N LEU A 88 9.97 -4.44 -6.66
CA LEU A 88 8.62 -4.10 -7.11
C LEU A 88 7.65 -4.15 -5.94
N ILE A 89 6.93 -3.06 -5.71
CA ILE A 89 5.77 -3.04 -4.81
C ILE A 89 4.55 -3.50 -5.62
N SER A 90 4.24 -4.79 -5.49
CA SER A 90 3.08 -5.43 -6.07
C SER A 90 1.85 -5.29 -5.16
N SER A 91 0.99 -6.29 -5.09
CA SER A 91 -0.24 -6.27 -4.30
C SER A 91 -0.77 -7.68 -4.05
N SER A 92 -1.52 -7.88 -2.96
CA SER A 92 -2.36 -9.05 -2.73
C SER A 92 -3.46 -9.24 -3.79
N ALA A 93 -3.75 -8.22 -4.58
CA ALA A 93 -4.75 -8.27 -5.66
C ALA A 93 -4.43 -9.27 -6.79
N VAL A 94 -3.20 -9.80 -6.81
CA VAL A 94 -2.78 -10.84 -7.76
C VAL A 94 -3.39 -12.22 -7.48
N TYR A 95 -3.92 -12.44 -6.27
CA TYR A 95 -4.55 -13.70 -5.88
C TYR A 95 -6.04 -13.69 -6.21
N PRO A 96 -6.55 -14.74 -6.89
CA PRO A 96 -7.98 -14.84 -7.15
C PRO A 96 -8.75 -15.14 -5.84
N GLU A 97 -9.96 -14.60 -5.72
CA GLU A 97 -10.76 -14.70 -4.49
C GLU A 97 -11.13 -16.14 -4.10
N TYR A 98 -11.14 -17.05 -5.05
CA TYR A 98 -11.49 -18.45 -4.85
C TYR A 98 -10.30 -19.34 -4.43
N ALA A 99 -9.07 -18.82 -4.44
CA ALA A 99 -7.90 -19.59 -4.05
C ALA A 99 -7.92 -19.92 -2.55
N PRO A 100 -7.35 -21.07 -2.15
CA PRO A 100 -7.22 -21.42 -0.73
C PRO A 100 -6.47 -20.37 0.07
N GLN A 101 -6.98 -20.03 1.24
CA GLN A 101 -6.38 -19.06 2.15
C GLN A 101 -5.78 -19.75 3.38
N PRO A 102 -4.75 -19.17 4.04
CA PRO A 102 -4.09 -17.91 3.65
C PRO A 102 -3.32 -18.05 2.35
N PHE A 103 -3.35 -16.99 1.51
CA PHE A 103 -2.64 -16.99 0.23
C PHE A 103 -1.12 -17.08 0.44
N LYS A 104 -0.49 -18.04 -0.23
CA LYS A 104 0.96 -18.24 -0.20
C LYS A 104 1.61 -17.66 -1.46
N GLU A 105 2.89 -17.31 -1.38
CA GLU A 105 3.63 -16.68 -2.48
C GLU A 105 3.62 -17.50 -3.77
N TYR A 106 3.57 -18.83 -3.64
CA TYR A 106 3.52 -19.77 -4.78
C TYR A 106 2.09 -20.10 -5.26
N ALA A 107 1.06 -19.51 -4.65
CA ALA A 107 -0.32 -19.73 -5.09
C ALA A 107 -0.52 -19.24 -6.53
N HIS A 108 -1.43 -19.91 -7.24
CA HIS A 108 -1.81 -19.51 -8.60
C HIS A 108 -2.31 -18.08 -8.63
N LEU A 109 -1.81 -17.30 -9.60
CA LEU A 109 -2.21 -15.92 -9.82
C LEU A 109 -3.25 -15.86 -10.92
N SER A 110 -4.31 -15.10 -10.70
CA SER A 110 -5.37 -14.91 -11.69
C SER A 110 -6.20 -13.67 -11.35
N ILE A 111 -7.15 -13.34 -12.22
CA ILE A 111 -8.09 -12.26 -12.00
C ILE A 111 -8.86 -12.49 -10.70
N ASN A 112 -9.00 -11.42 -9.93
CA ASN A 112 -9.85 -11.35 -8.74
C ASN A 112 -11.04 -10.46 -9.06
N LYS A 113 -12.27 -10.92 -8.78
CA LYS A 113 -13.49 -10.20 -9.14
C LYS A 113 -13.62 -8.81 -8.49
N TYR A 114 -13.01 -8.60 -7.32
CA TYR A 114 -13.06 -7.33 -6.60
C TYR A 114 -12.03 -6.32 -7.11
N TRP A 115 -10.87 -6.80 -7.57
CA TRP A 115 -9.76 -5.97 -8.02
C TRP A 115 -9.71 -5.81 -9.55
N GLY A 116 -10.32 -6.73 -10.29
CA GLY A 116 -10.43 -6.69 -11.75
C GLY A 116 -9.08 -6.44 -12.44
N LYS A 117 -9.07 -5.46 -13.34
CA LYS A 117 -7.89 -5.09 -14.11
C LYS A 117 -6.67 -4.71 -13.26
N TYR A 118 -6.85 -4.09 -12.11
CA TYR A 118 -5.74 -3.75 -11.22
C TYR A 118 -4.93 -5.00 -10.81
N GLY A 119 -5.61 -6.10 -10.47
CA GLY A 119 -4.95 -7.36 -10.12
C GLY A 119 -4.18 -7.96 -11.29
N THR A 120 -4.79 -8.03 -12.48
CA THR A 120 -4.13 -8.58 -13.69
C THR A 120 -2.98 -7.71 -14.16
N ASP A 121 -3.08 -6.38 -14.08
CA ASP A 121 -1.98 -5.47 -14.40
C ASP A 121 -0.78 -5.71 -13.48
N LYS A 122 -1.00 -5.97 -12.19
CA LYS A 122 0.08 -6.33 -11.25
C LYS A 122 0.69 -7.69 -11.57
N ILE A 123 -0.11 -8.68 -12.01
CA ILE A 123 0.41 -9.98 -12.46
C ILE A 123 1.34 -9.79 -13.67
N ASP A 124 0.93 -8.95 -14.63
CA ASP A 124 1.75 -8.65 -15.80
C ASP A 124 3.06 -7.95 -15.40
N ALA A 125 3.00 -6.99 -14.47
CA ALA A 125 4.19 -6.31 -13.95
C ALA A 125 5.18 -7.30 -13.31
N GLU A 126 4.71 -8.22 -12.48
CA GLU A 126 5.55 -9.27 -11.88
C GLU A 126 6.14 -10.21 -12.95
N THR A 127 5.34 -10.62 -13.93
CA THR A 127 5.74 -11.52 -15.00
C THR A 127 6.84 -10.91 -15.85
N VAL A 128 6.67 -9.67 -16.29
CA VAL A 128 7.67 -8.94 -17.07
C VAL A 128 8.96 -8.77 -16.27
N LEU A 129 8.84 -8.35 -15.00
CA LEU A 129 10.01 -8.15 -14.16
C LEU A 129 10.83 -9.43 -13.97
N LEU A 130 10.19 -10.53 -13.59
CA LEU A 130 10.90 -11.80 -13.36
C LEU A 130 11.52 -12.37 -14.62
N LYS A 131 10.90 -12.17 -15.78
CA LYS A 131 11.47 -12.57 -17.09
C LYS A 131 12.73 -11.78 -17.42
N ARG A 132 12.77 -10.48 -17.09
CA ARG A 132 13.89 -9.56 -17.40
C ARG A 132 14.96 -9.56 -16.30
N ASN A 133 14.55 -9.65 -15.05
CA ASN A 133 15.42 -9.66 -13.89
C ASN A 133 14.94 -10.69 -12.84
N PRO A 134 15.33 -11.96 -12.94
CA PRO A 134 14.91 -13.02 -12.02
C PRO A 134 15.45 -12.81 -10.58
N ASN A 135 16.38 -11.87 -10.38
CA ASN A 135 16.93 -11.54 -9.06
C ASN A 135 16.18 -10.40 -8.38
N ALA A 136 15.20 -9.80 -9.03
CA ALA A 136 14.39 -8.75 -8.43
C ALA A 136 13.54 -9.27 -7.26
N TYR A 137 13.27 -8.41 -6.28
CA TYR A 137 12.34 -8.71 -5.20
C TYR A 137 10.94 -8.19 -5.54
N ILE A 138 9.92 -8.95 -5.18
CA ILE A 138 8.51 -8.60 -5.33
C ILE A 138 7.86 -8.65 -3.97
N LEU A 139 7.22 -7.55 -3.56
CA LEU A 139 6.47 -7.45 -2.30
C LEU A 139 4.98 -7.35 -2.59
N ARG A 140 4.19 -8.25 -2.02
CA ARG A 140 2.74 -8.31 -2.15
C ARG A 140 2.07 -7.91 -0.83
N PRO A 141 1.86 -6.61 -0.60
CA PRO A 141 1.17 -6.13 0.60
C PRO A 141 -0.34 -6.33 0.49
N PRO A 142 -1.04 -6.46 1.65
CA PRO A 142 -2.48 -6.31 1.77
C PRO A 142 -2.85 -4.81 1.77
N TYR A 143 -3.77 -4.37 2.64
CA TYR A 143 -4.08 -2.95 2.80
C TYR A 143 -2.92 -2.22 3.48
N LEU A 144 -2.14 -1.45 2.71
CA LEU A 144 -1.16 -0.53 3.28
C LEU A 144 -1.88 0.64 3.96
N TYR A 145 -1.38 1.06 5.13
CA TYR A 145 -1.92 2.17 5.90
C TYR A 145 -0.78 2.94 6.58
N GLY A 146 -1.12 4.08 7.18
CA GLY A 146 -0.17 4.92 7.91
C GLY A 146 -0.12 6.35 7.37
N PRO A 147 0.89 7.15 7.78
CA PRO A 147 1.07 8.51 7.31
C PRO A 147 1.11 8.62 5.78
N MET A 148 0.61 9.73 5.24
CA MET A 148 0.51 10.02 3.81
C MET A 148 -0.49 9.17 3.02
N ASN A 149 -1.29 8.31 3.68
CA ASN A 149 -2.32 7.57 2.99
C ASN A 149 -3.40 8.52 2.46
N ASN A 150 -3.49 8.66 1.15
CA ASN A 150 -4.46 9.50 0.47
C ASN A 150 -5.76 8.76 0.11
N VAL A 151 -5.86 7.47 0.42
CA VAL A 151 -7.08 6.68 0.20
C VAL A 151 -8.01 6.88 1.40
N TYR A 152 -9.30 7.12 1.13
CA TYR A 152 -10.31 7.40 2.14
C TYR A 152 -10.71 6.10 2.88
N ARG A 153 -9.82 5.59 3.71
CA ARG A 153 -9.98 4.39 4.55
C ARG A 153 -10.02 4.78 6.02
N GLU A 154 -8.88 4.76 6.74
CA GLU A 154 -8.78 5.25 8.12
C GLU A 154 -9.23 6.71 8.24
N ALA A 155 -8.94 7.54 7.25
CA ALA A 155 -9.37 8.92 7.20
C ALA A 155 -10.91 9.08 7.22
N PHE A 156 -11.66 8.17 6.59
CA PHE A 156 -13.12 8.13 6.67
C PHE A 156 -13.60 7.89 8.11
N VAL A 157 -12.97 6.93 8.80
CA VAL A 157 -13.32 6.63 10.19
C VAL A 157 -12.93 7.77 11.13
N PHE A 158 -11.77 8.40 10.89
CA PHE A 158 -11.37 9.60 11.63
C PHE A 158 -12.35 10.76 11.43
N ASP A 159 -12.84 10.99 10.20
CA ASP A 159 -13.88 12.01 9.95
C ASP A 159 -15.16 11.72 10.71
N CYS A 160 -15.61 10.45 10.74
CA CYS A 160 -16.77 10.04 11.52
C CYS A 160 -16.55 10.29 13.03
N ALA A 161 -15.39 9.90 13.56
CA ALA A 161 -15.05 10.09 14.97
C ALA A 161 -14.96 11.58 15.36
N LEU A 162 -14.30 12.40 14.53
CA LEU A 162 -14.17 13.85 14.76
C LEU A 162 -15.52 14.58 14.76
N ALA A 163 -16.49 14.08 14.02
CA ALA A 163 -17.84 14.62 13.94
C ALA A 163 -18.82 13.97 14.95
N ASP A 164 -18.33 13.19 15.91
CA ASP A 164 -19.13 12.45 16.90
C ASP A 164 -20.25 11.60 16.28
N ARG A 165 -20.01 11.05 15.08
CA ARG A 165 -21.00 10.26 14.37
C ARG A 165 -21.06 8.83 14.90
N LYS A 166 -22.24 8.21 14.87
CA LYS A 166 -22.36 6.75 14.93
C LYS A 166 -21.72 6.18 13.68
N PHE A 167 -21.04 5.05 13.79
CA PHE A 167 -20.45 4.37 12.65
C PHE A 167 -21.39 3.32 12.07
N TYR A 168 -21.66 3.41 10.78
CA TYR A 168 -22.51 2.47 10.05
C TYR A 168 -21.66 1.26 9.65
N LEU A 169 -21.87 0.16 10.39
CA LEU A 169 -21.04 -1.02 10.37
C LEU A 169 -21.61 -2.06 9.41
N PRO A 170 -20.83 -2.59 8.45
CA PRO A 170 -21.29 -3.69 7.63
C PRO A 170 -21.61 -4.93 8.47
N LYS A 171 -22.88 -5.36 8.48
CA LYS A 171 -23.37 -6.48 9.31
C LYS A 171 -22.93 -6.30 10.78
N ALA A 172 -22.45 -7.37 11.42
CA ALA A 172 -21.89 -7.29 12.77
C ALA A 172 -20.44 -6.78 12.83
N GLY A 173 -19.79 -6.55 11.67
CA GLY A 173 -18.42 -6.08 11.57
C GLY A 173 -17.37 -7.15 11.85
N ASP A 174 -17.73 -8.45 11.71
CA ASP A 174 -16.85 -9.58 12.01
C ASP A 174 -15.82 -9.85 10.90
N MET A 175 -16.10 -9.42 9.66
CA MET A 175 -15.18 -9.57 8.53
C MET A 175 -13.83 -9.00 8.88
N LYS A 176 -12.77 -9.77 8.61
CA LYS A 176 -11.40 -9.37 8.94
C LYS A 176 -10.73 -8.66 7.79
N LEU A 177 -9.92 -7.67 8.14
CA LEU A 177 -9.05 -6.91 7.25
C LEU A 177 -7.61 -7.13 7.68
N GLN A 178 -6.71 -7.42 6.74
CA GLN A 178 -5.29 -7.50 7.01
C GLN A 178 -4.60 -6.22 6.56
N PHE A 179 -3.75 -5.68 7.42
CA PHE A 179 -3.04 -4.42 7.18
C PHE A 179 -1.53 -4.60 7.21
N PHE A 180 -0.82 -3.64 6.64
CA PHE A 180 0.62 -3.52 6.83
C PHE A 180 1.01 -2.04 6.88
N HIS A 181 1.76 -1.65 7.90
CA HIS A 181 2.16 -0.26 8.06
C HIS A 181 3.24 0.11 7.04
N VAL A 182 3.11 1.28 6.41
CA VAL A 182 4.05 1.73 5.36
C VAL A 182 5.49 1.85 5.87
N HIS A 183 5.69 2.15 7.16
CA HIS A 183 7.02 2.14 7.78
C HIS A 183 7.64 0.74 7.82
N ASP A 184 6.85 -0.28 8.16
CA ASP A 184 7.33 -1.66 8.21
C ASP A 184 7.62 -2.21 6.81
N LEU A 185 6.90 -1.74 5.79
CA LEU A 185 7.26 -2.00 4.40
C LEU A 185 8.68 -1.50 4.09
N CYS A 186 9.02 -0.27 4.50
CA CYS A 186 10.36 0.28 4.33
C CYS A 186 11.42 -0.50 5.13
N ARG A 187 11.12 -0.88 6.37
CA ARG A 187 12.01 -1.72 7.19
C ARG A 187 12.25 -3.08 6.54
N PHE A 188 11.22 -3.69 5.99
CA PHE A 188 11.36 -4.98 5.31
C PHE A 188 12.22 -4.86 4.04
N ILE A 189 12.09 -3.76 3.29
CA ILE A 189 12.99 -3.46 2.17
C ILE A 189 14.46 -3.41 2.66
N ASP A 190 14.73 -2.73 3.78
CA ASP A 190 16.09 -2.69 4.36
C ASP A 190 16.60 -4.08 4.74
N VAL A 191 15.73 -4.93 5.31
CA VAL A 191 16.06 -6.31 5.64
C VAL A 191 16.44 -7.11 4.40
N LEU A 192 15.65 -7.03 3.31
CA LEU A 192 15.95 -7.70 2.05
C LEU A 192 17.29 -7.27 1.46
N LEU A 193 17.57 -5.97 1.46
CA LEU A 193 18.81 -5.43 0.93
C LEU A 193 20.04 -5.82 1.75
N LYS A 194 19.87 -6.03 3.07
CA LYS A 194 20.93 -6.47 3.98
C LYS A 194 21.16 -7.98 3.93
N VAL A 195 20.08 -8.76 4.02
CA VAL A 195 20.14 -10.24 4.12
C VAL A 195 20.36 -10.89 2.76
N LYS A 196 19.80 -10.29 1.70
CA LYS A 196 19.83 -10.80 0.32
C LYS A 196 19.37 -12.26 0.22
N PRO A 197 18.18 -12.61 0.73
CA PRO A 197 17.69 -13.98 0.71
C PRO A 197 17.54 -14.50 -0.73
N SER A 198 17.59 -15.83 -0.91
CA SER A 198 17.33 -16.47 -2.22
C SER A 198 15.87 -16.39 -2.65
N GLN A 199 14.94 -16.35 -1.68
CA GLN A 199 13.52 -16.09 -1.93
C GLN A 199 13.34 -14.68 -2.53
N ARG A 200 12.52 -14.59 -3.60
CA ARG A 200 12.35 -13.32 -4.34
C ARG A 200 10.97 -12.70 -4.20
N ILE A 201 9.96 -13.48 -3.88
CA ILE A 201 8.58 -13.02 -3.74
C ILE A 201 8.18 -13.16 -2.29
N PHE A 202 7.64 -12.10 -1.70
CA PHE A 202 7.18 -12.07 -0.31
C PHE A 202 5.79 -11.47 -0.21
N ASN A 203 4.90 -12.19 0.42
CA ASN A 203 3.74 -11.59 1.04
C ASN A 203 4.21 -10.82 2.27
N VAL A 204 3.70 -9.61 2.45
CA VAL A 204 4.03 -8.78 3.60
C VAL A 204 2.77 -8.28 4.28
N GLY A 205 2.75 -8.25 5.61
CA GLY A 205 1.54 -7.88 6.35
C GLY A 205 1.68 -8.10 7.84
N ASN A 206 0.70 -7.65 8.60
CA ASN A 206 0.53 -8.08 9.98
C ASN A 206 0.14 -9.57 9.97
N LYS A 207 0.58 -10.32 10.97
CA LYS A 207 0.34 -11.77 11.06
C LYS A 207 -1.14 -12.12 11.04
N GLU A 208 -1.93 -11.31 11.71
CA GLU A 208 -3.37 -11.53 11.87
C GLU A 208 -4.19 -10.39 11.26
N GLY A 209 -5.33 -10.74 10.71
CA GLY A 209 -6.36 -9.77 10.35
C GLY A 209 -7.11 -9.28 11.59
N VAL A 210 -7.66 -8.08 11.50
CA VAL A 210 -8.49 -7.47 12.53
C VAL A 210 -9.93 -7.34 12.03
N SER A 211 -10.93 -7.60 12.88
CA SER A 211 -12.32 -7.38 12.49
C SER A 211 -12.60 -5.90 12.18
N ILE A 212 -13.54 -5.64 11.26
CA ILE A 212 -13.95 -4.25 10.94
C ILE A 212 -14.35 -3.52 12.23
N ARG A 213 -15.16 -4.15 13.09
CA ARG A 213 -15.59 -3.56 14.37
C ARG A 213 -14.38 -3.11 15.20
N LYS A 214 -13.42 -4.01 15.43
CA LYS A 214 -12.22 -3.69 16.23
C LYS A 214 -11.37 -2.62 15.57
N TRP A 215 -11.22 -2.65 14.25
CA TRP A 215 -10.47 -1.63 13.52
C TRP A 215 -11.12 -0.24 13.65
N VAL A 216 -12.45 -0.15 13.55
CA VAL A 216 -13.18 1.11 13.76
C VAL A 216 -13.03 1.59 15.20
N GLU A 217 -13.16 0.69 16.20
CA GLU A 217 -12.93 1.04 17.60
C GLU A 217 -11.55 1.66 17.83
N LEU A 218 -10.51 1.07 17.25
CA LEU A 218 -9.15 1.60 17.32
C LEU A 218 -9.02 2.97 16.65
N CYS A 219 -9.62 3.16 15.48
CA CYS A 219 -9.64 4.46 14.81
C CYS A 219 -10.36 5.55 15.66
N TYR A 220 -11.46 5.21 16.34
CA TYR A 220 -12.11 6.15 17.25
C TYR A 220 -11.26 6.42 18.49
N ALA A 221 -10.63 5.40 19.03
CA ALA A 221 -9.79 5.52 20.23
C ALA A 221 -8.62 6.49 20.02
N VAL A 222 -7.93 6.43 18.86
CA VAL A 222 -6.83 7.37 18.56
C VAL A 222 -7.28 8.82 18.39
N VAL A 223 -8.57 9.05 18.10
CA VAL A 223 -9.20 10.38 18.10
C VAL A 223 -9.62 10.80 19.51
N GLY A 224 -9.53 9.92 20.51
CA GLY A 224 -10.00 10.14 21.88
C GLY A 224 -11.51 9.97 22.04
N LYS A 225 -12.15 9.17 21.18
CA LYS A 225 -13.59 8.91 21.15
C LYS A 225 -13.90 7.42 21.33
N GLN A 226 -15.16 7.12 21.65
CA GLN A 226 -15.68 5.77 21.66
C GLN A 226 -16.62 5.57 20.46
N ALA A 227 -16.45 4.48 19.73
CA ALA A 227 -17.33 4.15 18.63
C ALA A 227 -18.70 3.66 19.14
N THR A 228 -19.76 4.18 18.53
CA THR A 228 -21.11 3.63 18.65
C THR A 228 -21.54 3.20 17.25
N PHE A 229 -22.28 2.09 17.16
CA PHE A 229 -22.53 1.44 15.88
C PHE A 229 -24.01 1.45 15.50
N VAL A 230 -24.24 1.52 14.19
CA VAL A 230 -25.49 1.14 13.53
C VAL A 230 -25.14 -0.01 12.60
N GLU A 231 -25.66 -1.21 12.86
CA GLU A 231 -25.40 -2.38 12.05
C GLU A 231 -26.28 -2.39 10.81
N ILE A 232 -25.67 -2.56 9.63
CA ILE A 232 -26.37 -2.57 8.34
C ILE A 232 -26.50 -4.02 7.88
N HIS A 233 -27.71 -4.56 7.98
CA HIS A 233 -28.06 -5.92 7.55
C HIS A 233 -28.78 -5.96 6.21
N GLN A 234 -29.17 -4.80 5.67
CA GLN A 234 -29.82 -4.68 4.37
C GLN A 234 -28.85 -5.10 3.26
N ASP A 235 -29.39 -5.60 2.16
CA ASP A 235 -28.65 -5.93 0.93
C ASP A 235 -28.30 -4.63 0.17
N ILE A 236 -27.28 -3.96 0.66
CA ILE A 236 -26.75 -2.69 0.12
C ILE A 236 -25.28 -2.91 -0.22
N GLU A 237 -24.89 -2.48 -1.41
CA GLU A 237 -23.46 -2.48 -1.81
C GLU A 237 -22.60 -1.81 -0.73
N GLN A 238 -21.75 -2.59 -0.06
CA GLN A 238 -20.92 -2.14 1.06
C GLN A 238 -20.05 -0.93 0.69
N ARG A 239 -19.59 -0.87 -0.57
CA ARG A 239 -18.75 0.22 -1.06
C ARG A 239 -19.44 1.59 -1.15
N ASN A 240 -20.74 1.65 -1.01
CA ASN A 240 -21.48 2.90 -0.97
C ASN A 240 -21.35 3.63 0.37
N TYR A 241 -21.15 2.89 1.47
CA TYR A 241 -21.10 3.45 2.82
C TYR A 241 -19.86 3.04 3.62
N PHE A 242 -19.03 2.14 3.08
CA PHE A 242 -17.81 1.68 3.74
C PHE A 242 -16.63 1.57 2.75
N SER A 243 -15.41 1.75 3.28
CA SER A 243 -14.21 1.92 2.45
C SER A 243 -13.66 0.65 1.84
N PHE A 244 -14.10 -0.53 2.28
CA PHE A 244 -13.58 -1.82 1.81
C PHE A 244 -14.68 -2.62 1.10
N TYR A 245 -14.26 -3.58 0.26
CA TYR A 245 -15.17 -4.54 -0.34
C TYR A 245 -15.68 -5.54 0.69
N GLU A 246 -16.82 -6.15 0.44
CA GLU A 246 -17.31 -7.31 1.20
C GLU A 246 -16.50 -8.56 0.78
N TYR A 247 -15.23 -8.56 1.17
CA TYR A 247 -14.28 -9.60 0.81
C TYR A 247 -13.20 -9.74 1.88
N GLU A 248 -13.26 -10.87 2.60
CA GLU A 248 -12.24 -11.26 3.56
C GLU A 248 -11.15 -12.06 2.86
N TYR A 249 -9.90 -11.69 3.10
CA TYR A 249 -8.76 -12.47 2.69
C TYR A 249 -7.59 -12.30 3.65
N CYS A 250 -6.69 -13.28 3.65
CA CYS A 250 -5.49 -13.28 4.45
C CYS A 250 -4.30 -13.78 3.64
N LEU A 251 -3.17 -13.11 3.76
CA LEU A 251 -1.87 -13.53 3.24
C LEU A 251 -1.14 -14.37 4.28
N ASP A 252 -0.51 -15.46 3.85
CA ASP A 252 0.53 -16.11 4.63
C ASP A 252 1.78 -15.22 4.57
N VAL A 253 2.19 -14.71 5.71
CA VAL A 253 3.34 -13.82 5.85
C VAL A 253 4.50 -14.48 6.59
N SER A 254 4.51 -15.81 6.65
CA SER A 254 5.52 -16.59 7.40
C SER A 254 6.93 -16.27 6.91
N LEU A 255 7.16 -16.17 5.60
CA LEU A 255 8.47 -15.85 5.03
C LEU A 255 8.97 -14.45 5.41
N GLN A 256 8.05 -13.46 5.52
CA GLN A 256 8.41 -12.15 6.06
C GLN A 256 8.84 -12.27 7.52
N TYR A 257 8.07 -13.00 8.35
CA TYR A 257 8.34 -13.13 9.79
C TYR A 257 9.61 -13.91 10.12
N GLU A 258 10.07 -14.80 9.24
CA GLU A 258 11.38 -15.45 9.37
C GLU A 258 12.54 -14.43 9.27
N LEU A 259 12.35 -13.35 8.52
CA LEU A 259 13.37 -12.31 8.29
C LEU A 259 13.19 -11.08 9.20
N MET A 260 11.94 -10.70 9.48
CA MET A 260 11.56 -9.54 10.29
C MET A 260 10.36 -9.90 11.15
N GLY A 261 10.62 -10.34 12.39
CA GLY A 261 9.58 -10.84 13.31
C GLY A 261 8.76 -9.76 14.00
N ASP A 262 9.25 -8.52 14.06
CA ASP A 262 8.59 -7.41 14.74
C ASP A 262 7.98 -6.44 13.72
N VAL A 263 6.69 -6.21 13.84
CA VAL A 263 5.95 -5.20 13.09
C VAL A 263 5.24 -4.26 14.05
N LYS A 264 4.96 -3.07 13.61
CA LYS A 264 4.24 -2.07 14.39
C LYS A 264 2.83 -2.57 14.74
N SER A 265 2.40 -2.36 15.98
CA SER A 265 1.02 -2.65 16.35
C SER A 265 0.05 -1.77 15.55
N LEU A 266 -1.17 -2.27 15.34
CA LEU A 266 -2.18 -1.50 14.61
C LEU A 266 -2.53 -0.19 15.32
N GLU A 267 -2.56 -0.17 16.65
CA GLU A 267 -2.79 1.02 17.48
C GLU A 267 -1.72 2.08 17.22
N GLN A 268 -0.45 1.73 17.36
CA GLN A 268 0.67 2.65 17.10
C GLN A 268 0.64 3.19 15.65
N GLY A 269 0.35 2.32 14.67
CA GLY A 269 0.28 2.73 13.27
C GLY A 269 -0.90 3.67 13.00
N LEU A 270 -2.04 3.47 13.65
CA LEU A 270 -3.20 4.36 13.54
C LEU A 270 -2.97 5.69 14.24
N GLU A 271 -2.25 5.73 15.37
CA GLU A 271 -1.82 6.98 16.01
C GLU A 271 -0.97 7.84 15.07
N GLU A 272 0.01 7.22 14.38
CA GLU A 272 0.84 7.93 13.40
C GLU A 272 0.02 8.37 12.18
N ALA A 273 -0.89 7.52 11.70
CA ALA A 273 -1.80 7.87 10.59
C ALA A 273 -2.69 9.06 10.94
N TYR A 274 -3.27 9.08 12.15
CA TYR A 274 -4.10 10.17 12.63
C TYR A 274 -3.29 11.45 12.84
N ALA A 275 -2.10 11.37 13.45
CA ALA A 275 -1.23 12.52 13.65
C ALA A 275 -0.87 13.20 12.32
N TRP A 276 -0.65 12.42 11.27
CA TRP A 276 -0.47 12.97 9.93
C TRP A 276 -1.78 13.54 9.36
N TYR A 277 -2.88 12.78 9.49
CA TYR A 277 -4.17 13.12 8.89
C TYR A 277 -4.70 14.47 9.37
N ILE A 278 -4.62 14.76 10.67
CA ILE A 278 -5.18 15.98 11.25
C ILE A 278 -4.62 17.26 10.63
N HIS A 279 -3.39 17.20 10.10
CA HIS A 279 -2.70 18.32 9.45
C HIS A 279 -2.74 18.26 7.92
N ASN A 280 -3.31 17.19 7.31
CA ASN A 280 -3.25 16.95 5.88
C ASN A 280 -4.60 16.46 5.31
N LYS A 281 -5.72 16.90 5.89
CA LYS A 281 -7.07 16.47 5.49
C LYS A 281 -7.40 16.75 4.02
N ASP A 282 -6.82 17.80 3.46
CA ASP A 282 -6.96 18.23 2.07
C ASP A 282 -6.24 17.31 1.08
N LYS A 283 -5.27 16.51 1.55
CA LYS A 283 -4.50 15.57 0.72
C LYS A 283 -5.17 14.20 0.53
N VAL A 284 -6.27 13.96 1.22
CA VAL A 284 -7.02 12.69 1.13
C VAL A 284 -8.10 12.77 0.06
N ASN A 285 -8.14 11.78 -0.82
CA ASN A 285 -9.14 11.65 -1.88
C ASN A 285 -10.46 11.15 -1.27
N ARG A 286 -11.29 12.07 -0.76
CA ARG A 286 -12.57 11.73 -0.16
C ARG A 286 -13.51 11.10 -1.17
N LYS A 287 -14.33 10.16 -0.66
CA LYS A 287 -15.47 9.57 -1.35
C LYS A 287 -16.75 10.00 -0.67
N PRO A 288 -17.90 10.02 -1.36
CA PRO A 288 -19.16 10.51 -0.81
C PRO A 288 -19.84 9.49 0.13
N LEU A 289 -19.04 8.78 0.98
CA LEU A 289 -19.56 7.75 1.89
C LEU A 289 -20.47 8.35 2.96
N ILE A 290 -20.06 9.47 3.55
CA ILE A 290 -20.84 10.17 4.57
C ILE A 290 -22.14 10.72 3.96
N GLU A 291 -22.07 11.30 2.78
CA GLU A 291 -23.23 11.82 2.06
C GLU A 291 -24.24 10.71 1.74
N TYR A 292 -23.75 9.55 1.30
CA TYR A 292 -24.62 8.39 1.07
C TYR A 292 -25.30 7.92 2.37
N ILE A 293 -24.55 7.84 3.46
CA ILE A 293 -25.10 7.47 4.77
C ILE A 293 -26.21 8.45 5.16
N ASP A 294 -25.97 9.75 5.09
CA ASP A 294 -26.93 10.78 5.51
C ASP A 294 -28.20 10.79 4.66
N ASN A 295 -28.07 10.51 3.37
CA ASN A 295 -29.21 10.54 2.45
C ASN A 295 -29.99 9.22 2.38
N THR A 296 -29.40 8.10 2.79
CA THR A 296 -29.97 6.77 2.50
C THR A 296 -30.16 5.88 3.74
N LEU A 297 -29.31 6.05 4.76
CA LEU A 297 -29.28 5.14 5.93
C LEU A 297 -29.69 5.82 7.24
N CYS A 298 -29.76 7.15 7.28
CA CYS A 298 -30.19 7.92 8.45
C CYS A 298 -31.70 8.09 8.55
#